data_59d6deb8b57f8482a0e123f477500114
#
_entry.id   59d6deb8b57f8482a0e123f477500114
#
_cell.length_a   1.000
_cell.length_b   1.000
_cell.length_c   1.000
_cell.angle_alpha   90.00
_cell.angle_beta   90.00
_cell.angle_gamma   90.00
#
_symmetry.space_group_name_H-M   'P 1'
#
loop_
_entity.id
_entity.type
_entity.pdbx_description
1 polymer ?
#
loop_
_entity_poly.entity_id
_entity_poly.type
_entity_poly.pdbx_seq_one_letter_code
_entity_poly.pdbx_strand_id
1 'polypeptide(L)'
;MQETPQKQEPVQAQKGNTPQYQDDEIDLRKLFQAIASFFAGLWFGFIRIVVSIRRVTIEHKYLFLILIILGVAWAIGVHKTSRPYYRTSMLLKISIYRGKLIEKSIEKLDMLCREQDRSELASVLGIDSLLAVQIKGFEAIPFVNEQEIIDLEILKIQLKNLKANEEQISQVISRLEIDNKSTYEIVVRVYDNSIIPDFEGPVVNYFRNINYISRRLEINKQNRENKLRKLQLEAEKMDSLKSVIYRNLATLSNRTREGSVNVILAEDNITNPLSVIREDMRLYDEELAIRRLLALEPEIEVVDTFATFLTLDSPRVTKSTVNAILIAIGLGYFILLIRGINAYLSRVGKERA
;
A
#
# COMPACT_ATOMS: atom_id res chain seq x y z
N MET A 1 24.60 104.82 24.24
CA MET A 1 25.07 104.53 22.89
C MET A 1 25.34 103.07 22.79
N GLN A 2 24.37 102.31 22.35
CA GLN A 2 24.51 100.95 21.88
C GLN A 2 23.28 100.63 21.13
N GLU A 3 23.38 100.48 19.84
CA GLU A 3 22.31 100.12 18.92
C GLU A 3 22.11 98.62 18.94
N THR A 4 20.87 98.24 19.05
CA THR A 4 20.43 96.85 18.95
C THR A 4 19.99 96.56 17.49
N PRO A 5 20.50 95.54 16.83
CA PRO A 5 20.00 95.21 15.49
C PRO A 5 18.73 94.45 15.54
N GLN A 6 17.77 94.78 14.69
CA GLN A 6 16.50 94.19 14.43
C GLN A 6 16.60 92.77 13.82
N LYS A 7 15.81 91.88 14.34
CA LYS A 7 15.63 90.53 13.88
C LYS A 7 14.64 90.50 12.70
N GLN A 8 15.12 90.22 11.49
CA GLN A 8 14.27 90.00 10.32
C GLN A 8 13.65 88.59 10.38
N GLU A 9 12.32 88.49 10.28
CA GLU A 9 11.59 87.25 10.05
C GLU A 9 11.76 86.80 8.60
N PRO A 10 11.97 85.47 8.36
CA PRO A 10 11.99 84.98 6.99
C PRO A 10 10.52 84.60 6.53
N VAL A 11 10.25 85.05 5.32
CA VAL A 11 9.06 84.86 4.53
C VAL A 11 8.80 83.33 4.31
N GLN A 12 7.61 82.90 4.66
CA GLN A 12 7.13 81.53 4.38
C GLN A 12 6.91 81.40 2.87
N ALA A 13 7.72 80.55 2.23
CA ALA A 13 7.44 80.04 0.88
C ALA A 13 6.41 78.94 0.90
N GLN A 14 5.27 79.18 0.24
CA GLN A 14 4.21 78.20 -0.05
C GLN A 14 4.82 77.06 -0.86
N LYS A 15 4.89 75.86 -0.25
CA LYS A 15 5.17 74.63 -0.94
C LYS A 15 3.94 74.11 -1.65
N GLY A 16 3.93 74.16 -2.97
CA GLY A 16 2.90 73.58 -3.83
C GLY A 16 2.73 72.10 -3.56
N ASN A 17 1.46 71.68 -3.46
CA ASN A 17 1.02 70.30 -3.44
C ASN A 17 1.26 69.67 -4.79
N THR A 18 2.34 68.90 -4.92
CA THR A 18 2.46 67.86 -5.96
C THR A 18 1.82 66.58 -5.46
N PRO A 19 0.93 65.93 -6.23
CA PRO A 19 0.38 64.65 -5.84
C PRO A 19 1.51 63.60 -5.91
N GLN A 20 1.83 63.08 -4.75
CA GLN A 20 2.78 61.96 -4.61
C GLN A 20 2.01 60.70 -5.12
N TYR A 21 2.37 60.26 -6.32
CA TYR A 21 2.04 58.91 -6.77
C TYR A 21 2.71 57.96 -5.77
N GLN A 22 1.92 57.27 -4.98
CA GLN A 22 2.36 56.11 -4.23
C GLN A 22 2.62 55.00 -5.25
N ASP A 23 3.85 54.82 -5.64
CA ASP A 23 4.31 53.60 -6.28
C ASP A 23 4.13 52.48 -5.26
N ASP A 24 3.15 51.62 -5.52
CA ASP A 24 2.94 50.32 -4.83
C ASP A 24 4.07 49.34 -5.15
N GLU A 25 5.32 49.80 -5.13
CA GLU A 25 6.47 48.89 -5.13
C GLU A 25 6.52 48.22 -3.75
N ILE A 26 6.12 46.95 -3.75
CA ILE A 26 6.29 46.08 -2.58
C ILE A 26 7.76 46.05 -2.25
N ASP A 27 8.14 46.78 -1.18
CA ASP A 27 9.52 46.86 -0.70
C ASP A 27 9.96 45.47 -0.21
N LEU A 28 10.49 44.67 -1.15
CA LEU A 28 10.98 43.31 -0.91
C LEU A 28 11.91 43.27 0.31
N ARG A 29 12.63 44.34 0.59
CA ARG A 29 13.53 44.43 1.73
C ARG A 29 12.73 44.45 3.06
N LYS A 30 11.58 45.14 3.11
CA LYS A 30 10.70 45.13 4.28
C LYS A 30 10.03 43.75 4.45
N LEU A 31 9.66 43.10 3.34
CA LEU A 31 9.11 41.75 3.37
C LEU A 31 10.15 40.76 3.93
N PHE A 32 11.40 40.79 3.43
CA PHE A 32 12.46 39.94 3.95
C PHE A 32 12.81 40.23 5.42
N GLN A 33 12.79 41.50 5.83
CA GLN A 33 12.97 41.82 7.23
C GLN A 33 11.82 41.37 8.12
N ALA A 34 10.57 41.45 7.66
CA ALA A 34 9.40 40.93 8.37
C ALA A 34 9.48 39.41 8.53
N ILE A 35 9.85 38.71 7.47
CA ILE A 35 10.04 37.23 7.50
C ILE A 35 11.19 36.89 8.46
N ALA A 36 12.34 37.55 8.34
CA ALA A 36 13.47 37.31 9.23
C ALA A 36 13.15 37.56 10.70
N SER A 37 12.42 38.67 11.01
CA SER A 37 11.99 38.99 12.36
C SER A 37 10.96 37.97 12.92
N PHE A 38 10.08 37.47 12.05
CA PHE A 38 9.15 36.41 12.43
C PHE A 38 9.89 35.10 12.79
N PHE A 39 10.81 34.66 11.96
CA PHE A 39 11.64 33.48 12.26
C PHE A 39 12.56 33.69 13.47
N ALA A 40 13.13 34.86 13.64
CA ALA A 40 13.88 35.20 14.84
C ALA A 40 13.01 35.18 16.10
N GLY A 41 11.77 35.73 16.02
CA GLY A 41 10.81 35.69 17.11
C GLY A 41 10.40 34.26 17.49
N LEU A 42 10.14 33.41 16.49
CA LEU A 42 9.89 31.96 16.69
C LEU A 42 11.10 31.27 17.33
N TRP A 43 12.31 31.55 16.85
CA TRP A 43 13.54 30.96 17.39
C TRP A 43 13.79 31.36 18.85
N PHE A 44 13.67 32.64 19.17
CA PHE A 44 13.76 33.07 20.57
C PHE A 44 12.64 32.55 21.45
N GLY A 45 11.43 32.42 20.91
CA GLY A 45 10.29 31.75 21.59
C GLY A 45 10.59 30.30 21.88
N PHE A 46 11.12 29.56 20.90
CA PHE A 46 11.53 28.17 21.05
C PHE A 46 12.64 28.00 22.09
N ILE A 47 13.70 28.81 22.03
CA ILE A 47 14.78 28.79 23.04
C ILE A 47 14.22 29.04 24.43
N ARG A 48 13.30 30.01 24.58
CA ARG A 48 12.65 30.30 25.88
C ARG A 48 11.86 29.11 26.41
N ILE A 49 11.14 28.40 25.54
CA ILE A 49 10.42 27.16 25.89
C ILE A 49 11.42 26.09 26.34
N VAL A 50 12.49 25.85 25.61
CA VAL A 50 13.51 24.85 25.94
C VAL A 50 14.18 25.15 27.28
N VAL A 51 14.53 26.42 27.53
CA VAL A 51 15.11 26.87 28.81
C VAL A 51 14.11 26.69 29.97
N SER A 52 12.82 26.99 29.72
CA SER A 52 11.74 26.79 30.71
C SER A 52 11.58 25.31 31.06
N ILE A 53 11.52 24.44 30.02
CA ILE A 53 11.46 22.98 30.18
C ILE A 53 12.64 22.48 31.01
N ARG A 54 13.86 22.88 30.67
CA ARG A 54 15.06 22.51 31.40
C ARG A 54 14.99 22.92 32.87
N ARG A 55 14.57 24.17 33.15
CA ARG A 55 14.44 24.68 34.53
C ARG A 55 13.41 23.84 35.32
N VAL A 56 12.23 23.63 34.77
CA VAL A 56 11.17 22.85 35.41
C VAL A 56 11.60 21.40 35.63
N THR A 57 12.33 20.78 34.73
CA THR A 57 12.85 19.42 34.88
C THR A 57 13.85 19.34 36.01
N ILE A 58 14.75 20.33 36.13
CA ILE A 58 15.78 20.35 37.22
C ILE A 58 15.13 20.60 38.59
N GLU A 59 14.18 21.53 38.66
CA GLU A 59 13.45 21.84 39.91
C GLU A 59 12.65 20.65 40.43
N HIS A 60 12.05 19.85 39.52
CA HIS A 60 11.22 18.69 39.86
C HIS A 60 11.89 17.34 39.53
N LYS A 61 13.21 17.27 39.52
CA LYS A 61 13.98 16.06 39.16
C LYS A 61 13.55 14.78 39.89
N TYR A 62 13.19 14.87 41.17
CA TYR A 62 12.72 13.71 41.96
C TYR A 62 11.35 13.21 41.46
N LEU A 63 10.46 14.10 41.05
CA LEU A 63 9.16 13.74 40.49
C LEU A 63 9.33 12.96 39.19
N PHE A 64 10.18 13.46 38.25
CA PHE A 64 10.47 12.75 37.03
C PHE A 64 11.16 11.41 37.26
N LEU A 65 12.10 11.36 38.20
CA LEU A 65 12.80 10.11 38.53
C LEU A 65 11.81 9.05 39.04
N ILE A 66 10.91 9.41 39.98
CA ILE A 66 9.88 8.50 40.48
C ILE A 66 8.96 8.02 39.36
N LEU A 67 8.49 8.94 38.49
CA LEU A 67 7.63 8.58 37.35
C LEU A 67 8.32 7.65 36.36
N ILE A 68 9.62 7.87 36.09
CA ILE A 68 10.40 6.99 35.19
C ILE A 68 10.54 5.60 35.84
N ILE A 69 10.87 5.51 37.11
CA ILE A 69 10.97 4.21 37.81
C ILE A 69 9.62 3.48 37.78
N LEU A 70 8.53 4.18 38.04
CA LEU A 70 7.18 3.62 37.98
C LEU A 70 6.82 3.17 36.55
N GLY A 71 7.16 3.97 35.52
CA GLY A 71 6.95 3.63 34.12
C GLY A 71 7.73 2.37 33.71
N VAL A 72 9.00 2.27 34.09
CA VAL A 72 9.84 1.09 33.85
C VAL A 72 9.29 -0.14 34.57
N ALA A 73 8.91 -0.01 35.85
CA ALA A 73 8.31 -1.10 36.64
C ALA A 73 7.00 -1.59 35.96
N TRP A 74 6.16 -0.66 35.52
CA TRP A 74 4.93 -0.97 34.76
C TRP A 74 5.24 -1.70 33.44
N ALA A 75 6.22 -1.23 32.66
CA ALA A 75 6.62 -1.87 31.40
C ALA A 75 7.11 -3.30 31.61
N ILE A 76 7.90 -3.54 32.62
CA ILE A 76 8.38 -4.89 33.01
C ILE A 76 7.21 -5.77 33.48
N GLY A 77 6.27 -5.22 34.25
CA GLY A 77 5.07 -5.92 34.69
C GLY A 77 4.21 -6.38 33.51
N VAL A 78 3.91 -5.48 32.58
CA VAL A 78 3.14 -5.77 31.34
C VAL A 78 3.88 -6.79 30.47
N HIS A 79 5.20 -6.66 30.32
CA HIS A 79 5.99 -7.62 29.55
C HIS A 79 5.96 -9.03 30.13
N LYS A 80 6.07 -9.17 31.44
CA LYS A 80 5.98 -10.49 32.11
C LYS A 80 4.59 -11.13 32.05
N THR A 81 3.54 -10.30 32.00
CA THR A 81 2.15 -10.78 31.93
C THR A 81 1.73 -11.10 30.48
N SER A 82 2.38 -10.50 29.49
CA SER A 82 2.10 -10.75 28.07
C SER A 82 2.64 -12.11 27.66
N ARG A 83 1.78 -12.96 27.10
CA ARG A 83 2.19 -14.26 26.54
C ARG A 83 3.13 -14.03 25.35
N PRO A 84 4.30 -14.69 25.30
CA PRO A 84 5.18 -14.64 24.14
C PRO A 84 4.48 -15.23 22.92
N TYR A 85 4.82 -14.72 21.73
CA TYR A 85 4.27 -15.22 20.49
C TYR A 85 5.34 -15.25 19.39
N TYR A 86 5.11 -16.15 18.43
CA TYR A 86 5.92 -16.28 17.23
C TYR A 86 5.22 -15.56 16.08
N ARG A 87 6.01 -15.01 15.17
CA ARG A 87 5.54 -14.42 13.93
C ARG A 87 6.03 -15.26 12.78
N THR A 88 5.13 -15.62 11.90
CA THR A 88 5.44 -16.31 10.65
C THR A 88 4.70 -15.64 9.51
N SER A 89 5.20 -15.79 8.29
CA SER A 89 4.54 -15.28 7.11
C SER A 89 4.60 -16.28 5.97
N MET A 90 3.59 -16.22 5.10
CA MET A 90 3.58 -16.91 3.82
C MET A 90 3.31 -15.92 2.70
N LEU A 91 3.83 -16.19 1.52
CA LEU A 91 3.60 -15.38 0.35
C LEU A 91 2.52 -16.04 -0.52
N LEU A 92 1.36 -15.38 -0.63
CA LEU A 92 0.21 -15.86 -1.36
C LEU A 92 -0.06 -14.96 -2.58
N LYS A 93 -0.09 -15.57 -3.77
CA LYS A 93 -0.48 -14.91 -5.01
C LYS A 93 -1.90 -15.31 -5.38
N ILE A 94 -2.78 -14.32 -5.58
CA ILE A 94 -4.17 -14.52 -5.95
C ILE A 94 -4.44 -13.77 -7.25
N SER A 95 -4.51 -14.50 -8.36
CA SER A 95 -4.63 -13.90 -9.70
C SER A 95 -6.03 -13.37 -10.01
N ILE A 96 -7.08 -13.92 -9.39
CA ILE A 96 -8.49 -13.55 -9.62
C ILE A 96 -8.87 -12.29 -8.85
N TYR A 97 -8.19 -12.04 -7.76
CA TYR A 97 -8.53 -11.02 -6.81
C TYR A 97 -7.39 -10.04 -6.62
N ARG A 98 -7.71 -8.76 -6.69
CA ARG A 98 -6.73 -7.69 -6.53
C ARG A 98 -7.24 -6.71 -5.47
N GLY A 99 -6.32 -6.17 -4.67
CA GLY A 99 -6.58 -5.01 -3.83
C GLY A 99 -7.27 -5.29 -2.49
N LYS A 100 -8.04 -4.34 -2.04
CA LYS A 100 -8.58 -4.21 -0.67
C LYS A 100 -9.41 -5.38 -0.14
N LEU A 101 -9.87 -6.30 -0.98
CA LEU A 101 -10.72 -7.37 -0.46
C LEU A 101 -9.92 -8.42 0.29
N ILE A 102 -8.69 -8.72 -0.15
CA ILE A 102 -7.80 -9.65 0.56
C ILE A 102 -7.46 -9.05 1.93
N GLU A 103 -7.11 -7.75 1.96
CA GLU A 103 -6.83 -7.03 3.20
C GLU A 103 -8.03 -7.10 4.16
N LYS A 104 -9.26 -6.82 3.65
CA LYS A 104 -10.49 -6.91 4.45
C LYS A 104 -10.81 -8.32 4.93
N SER A 105 -10.51 -9.33 4.12
CA SER A 105 -10.74 -10.73 4.50
C SER A 105 -9.80 -11.15 5.63
N ILE A 106 -8.53 -10.72 5.57
CA ILE A 106 -7.57 -10.95 6.65
C ILE A 106 -7.89 -10.09 7.88
N GLU A 107 -8.32 -8.84 7.70
CA GLU A 107 -8.78 -7.98 8.80
C GLU A 107 -9.96 -8.64 9.54
N LYS A 108 -10.90 -9.27 8.82
CA LYS A 108 -11.97 -10.03 9.43
C LYS A 108 -11.44 -11.21 10.28
N LEU A 109 -10.45 -11.94 9.79
CA LEU A 109 -9.80 -13.00 10.58
C LEU A 109 -9.12 -12.44 11.84
N ASP A 110 -8.44 -11.29 11.71
CA ASP A 110 -7.81 -10.62 12.86
C ASP A 110 -8.85 -10.16 13.89
N MET A 111 -10.01 -9.65 13.45
CA MET A 111 -11.12 -9.30 14.34
C MET A 111 -11.63 -10.53 15.09
N LEU A 112 -11.84 -11.66 14.41
CA LEU A 112 -12.26 -12.92 15.05
C LEU A 112 -11.21 -13.43 16.04
N CYS A 113 -9.92 -13.15 15.80
CA CYS A 113 -8.87 -13.45 16.77
C CYS A 113 -8.94 -12.60 18.06
N ARG A 114 -9.55 -11.43 18.02
CA ARG A 114 -9.72 -10.54 19.18
C ARG A 114 -10.95 -10.87 20.01
N GLU A 115 -11.89 -11.59 19.46
CA GLU A 115 -13.07 -12.06 20.18
C GLU A 115 -12.68 -13.12 21.24
N GLN A 116 -13.47 -13.18 22.31
CA GLN A 116 -13.24 -14.16 23.37
C GLN A 116 -13.59 -15.57 22.94
N ASP A 117 -14.64 -15.72 22.12
CA ASP A 117 -15.06 -16.99 21.55
C ASP A 117 -14.30 -17.26 20.24
N ARG A 118 -13.50 -18.30 20.22
CA ARG A 118 -12.71 -18.73 19.05
C ARG A 118 -13.44 -19.76 18.18
N SER A 119 -14.65 -20.11 18.52
CA SER A 119 -15.43 -21.12 17.77
C SER A 119 -15.72 -20.68 16.34
N GLU A 120 -16.03 -19.39 16.13
CA GLU A 120 -16.27 -18.86 14.79
C GLU A 120 -14.99 -18.82 13.96
N LEU A 121 -13.85 -18.43 14.56
CA LEU A 121 -12.55 -18.50 13.91
C LEU A 121 -12.21 -19.93 13.48
N ALA A 122 -12.44 -20.90 14.37
CA ALA A 122 -12.24 -22.31 14.09
C ALA A 122 -13.10 -22.79 12.91
N SER A 123 -14.39 -22.43 12.93
CA SER A 123 -15.34 -22.75 11.87
C SER A 123 -14.95 -22.14 10.52
N VAL A 124 -14.57 -20.88 10.51
CA VAL A 124 -14.22 -20.13 9.28
C VAL A 124 -12.92 -20.65 8.65
N LEU A 125 -11.93 -21.02 9.46
CA LEU A 125 -10.67 -21.59 8.99
C LEU A 125 -10.76 -23.12 8.77
N GLY A 126 -11.79 -23.78 9.30
CA GLY A 126 -11.91 -25.25 9.25
C GLY A 126 -10.85 -25.96 10.11
N ILE A 127 -10.47 -25.37 11.25
CA ILE A 127 -9.50 -25.91 12.19
C ILE A 127 -10.13 -26.27 13.52
N ASP A 128 -9.42 -27.02 14.35
CA ASP A 128 -9.87 -27.32 15.72
C ASP A 128 -9.89 -26.04 16.57
N SER A 129 -10.88 -25.95 17.46
CA SER A 129 -11.02 -24.86 18.44
C SER A 129 -9.78 -24.69 19.31
N LEU A 130 -9.08 -25.78 19.64
CA LEU A 130 -7.83 -25.74 20.39
C LEU A 130 -6.71 -25.02 19.62
N LEU A 131 -6.63 -25.24 18.31
CA LEU A 131 -5.70 -24.55 17.42
C LEU A 131 -6.08 -23.07 17.27
N ALA A 132 -7.38 -22.76 17.15
CA ALA A 132 -7.86 -21.39 17.04
C ALA A 132 -7.49 -20.52 18.24
N VAL A 133 -7.44 -21.09 19.46
CA VAL A 133 -6.98 -20.37 20.68
C VAL A 133 -5.51 -20.01 20.63
N GLN A 134 -4.71 -20.80 19.90
CA GLN A 134 -3.26 -20.55 19.78
C GLN A 134 -2.93 -19.41 18.80
N ILE A 135 -3.91 -18.96 18.00
CA ILE A 135 -3.71 -17.85 17.05
C ILE A 135 -3.91 -16.52 17.78
N LYS A 136 -2.92 -15.66 17.71
CA LYS A 136 -3.00 -14.32 18.27
C LYS A 136 -3.61 -13.31 17.32
N GLY A 137 -3.33 -13.41 16.01
CA GLY A 137 -3.85 -12.50 15.00
C GLY A 137 -3.26 -12.70 13.62
N PHE A 138 -3.87 -12.06 12.65
CA PHE A 138 -3.51 -12.07 11.24
C PHE A 138 -3.19 -10.65 10.76
N GLU A 139 -2.32 -10.54 9.75
CA GLU A 139 -2.00 -9.29 9.08
C GLU A 139 -1.73 -9.58 7.60
N ALA A 140 -2.26 -8.78 6.69
CA ALA A 140 -1.92 -8.86 5.27
C ALA A 140 -1.07 -7.66 4.89
N ILE A 141 0.10 -7.92 4.33
CA ILE A 141 1.02 -6.91 3.84
C ILE A 141 1.10 -7.08 2.33
N PRO A 142 0.72 -6.08 1.53
CA PRO A 142 0.83 -6.19 0.08
C PRO A 142 2.30 -6.31 -0.31
N PHE A 143 2.63 -7.35 -1.07
CA PHE A 143 3.96 -7.57 -1.60
C PHE A 143 4.07 -6.93 -2.98
N VAL A 144 5.06 -6.08 -3.17
CA VAL A 144 5.30 -5.39 -4.45
C VAL A 144 6.52 -6.06 -5.09
N ASN A 145 6.32 -6.66 -6.26
CA ASN A 145 7.42 -7.22 -7.03
C ASN A 145 8.20 -6.08 -7.72
N GLU A 146 9.52 -6.23 -7.87
CA GLU A 146 10.38 -5.25 -8.57
C GLU A 146 9.87 -4.95 -9.99
N GLN A 147 9.34 -5.94 -10.69
CA GLN A 147 8.76 -5.75 -12.03
C GLN A 147 7.53 -4.85 -12.00
N GLU A 148 6.66 -4.99 -10.99
CA GLU A 148 5.49 -4.11 -10.84
C GLU A 148 5.91 -2.65 -10.55
N ILE A 149 7.00 -2.45 -9.81
CA ILE A 149 7.56 -1.11 -9.56
C ILE A 149 8.03 -0.49 -10.88
N ILE A 150 8.77 -1.25 -11.69
CA ILE A 150 9.28 -0.80 -12.99
C ILE A 150 8.11 -0.44 -13.92
N ASP A 151 7.08 -1.29 -14.00
CA ASP A 151 5.91 -1.07 -14.85
C ASP A 151 5.13 0.20 -14.42
N LEU A 152 5.00 0.43 -13.12
CA LEU A 152 4.40 1.66 -12.58
C LEU A 152 5.24 2.90 -12.88
N GLU A 153 6.57 2.81 -12.79
CA GLU A 153 7.45 3.93 -13.15
C GLU A 153 7.38 4.25 -14.65
N ILE A 154 7.37 3.23 -15.51
CA ILE A 154 7.20 3.40 -16.96
C ILE A 154 5.86 4.08 -17.26
N LEU A 155 4.77 3.62 -16.62
CA LEU A 155 3.44 4.24 -16.78
C LEU A 155 3.44 5.70 -16.30
N LYS A 156 4.10 6.00 -15.18
CA LYS A 156 4.25 7.37 -14.66
C LYS A 156 4.96 8.27 -15.66
N ILE A 157 6.03 7.78 -16.28
CA ILE A 157 6.77 8.52 -17.30
C ILE A 157 5.88 8.74 -18.54
N GLN A 158 5.13 7.73 -18.99
CA GLN A 158 4.22 7.84 -20.12
C GLN A 158 3.11 8.86 -19.85
N LEU A 159 2.48 8.82 -18.67
CA LEU A 159 1.44 9.79 -18.28
C LEU A 159 2.00 11.22 -18.17
N LYS A 160 3.22 11.39 -17.70
CA LYS A 160 3.89 12.69 -17.66
C LYS A 160 4.16 13.26 -19.06
N ASN A 161 4.51 12.40 -20.01
CA ASN A 161 4.72 12.78 -21.40
C ASN A 161 3.42 13.22 -22.10
N LEU A 162 2.26 12.73 -21.65
CA LEU A 162 0.94 13.12 -22.13
C LEU A 162 0.44 14.46 -21.56
N LYS A 163 1.31 15.22 -20.83
CA LYS A 163 0.98 16.49 -20.18
C LYS A 163 -0.21 16.41 -19.21
N ALA A 164 -0.46 15.25 -18.61
CA ALA A 164 -1.45 15.12 -17.56
C ALA A 164 -1.02 15.89 -16.31
N ASN A 165 -1.98 16.39 -15.54
CA ASN A 165 -1.70 17.14 -14.31
C ASN A 165 -1.08 16.18 -13.27
N GLU A 166 -0.06 16.63 -12.53
CA GLU A 166 0.66 15.81 -11.53
C GLU A 166 -0.28 15.22 -10.47
N GLU A 167 -1.32 15.94 -10.11
CA GLU A 167 -2.33 15.47 -9.16
C GLU A 167 -3.17 14.32 -9.74
N GLN A 168 -3.56 14.38 -11.01
CA GLN A 168 -4.26 13.33 -11.71
C GLN A 168 -3.37 12.09 -11.91
N ILE A 169 -2.10 12.30 -12.25
CA ILE A 169 -1.11 11.23 -12.36
C ILE A 169 -0.96 10.49 -11.02
N SER A 170 -0.80 11.24 -9.93
CA SER A 170 -0.68 10.68 -8.58
C SER A 170 -1.93 9.88 -8.18
N GLN A 171 -3.14 10.38 -8.47
CA GLN A 171 -4.39 9.67 -8.20
C GLN A 171 -4.55 8.40 -9.02
N VAL A 172 -4.18 8.42 -10.30
CA VAL A 172 -4.23 7.24 -11.18
C VAL A 172 -3.23 6.19 -10.71
N ILE A 173 -2.00 6.58 -10.40
CA ILE A 173 -0.96 5.67 -9.92
C ILE A 173 -1.34 5.06 -8.58
N SER A 174 -1.80 5.86 -7.62
CA SER A 174 -2.21 5.33 -6.31
C SER A 174 -3.39 4.35 -6.41
N ARG A 175 -4.33 4.57 -7.34
CA ARG A 175 -5.39 3.59 -7.62
C ARG A 175 -4.86 2.32 -8.25
N LEU A 176 -3.94 2.43 -9.23
CA LEU A 176 -3.33 1.27 -9.87
C LEU A 176 -2.43 0.47 -8.91
N GLU A 177 -1.70 1.14 -8.03
CA GLU A 177 -0.94 0.49 -6.96
C GLU A 177 -1.83 -0.35 -6.03
N ILE A 178 -3.00 0.16 -5.68
CA ILE A 178 -3.95 -0.54 -4.81
C ILE A 178 -4.66 -1.67 -5.55
N ASP A 179 -5.09 -1.43 -6.79
CA ASP A 179 -5.95 -2.36 -7.54
C ASP A 179 -5.16 -3.47 -8.24
N ASN A 180 -3.86 -3.29 -8.50
CA ASN A 180 -3.03 -4.28 -9.23
C ASN A 180 -2.28 -5.27 -8.34
N LYS A 181 -2.31 -5.11 -7.02
CA LYS A 181 -1.60 -6.03 -6.11
C LYS A 181 -2.25 -7.40 -6.13
N SER A 182 -1.52 -8.36 -6.66
CA SER A 182 -1.95 -9.77 -6.74
C SER A 182 -1.28 -10.66 -5.70
N THR A 183 -0.17 -10.19 -5.10
CA THR A 183 0.64 -10.95 -4.16
C THR A 183 0.62 -10.29 -2.79
N TYR A 184 0.39 -11.09 -1.75
CA TYR A 184 0.31 -10.65 -0.37
C TYR A 184 1.16 -11.52 0.53
N GLU A 185 1.89 -10.89 1.43
CA GLU A 185 2.49 -11.54 2.57
C GLU A 185 1.43 -11.66 3.68
N ILE A 186 0.99 -12.87 3.95
CA ILE A 186 0.05 -13.17 5.02
C ILE A 186 0.86 -13.49 6.27
N VAL A 187 0.82 -12.60 7.22
CA VAL A 187 1.51 -12.73 8.51
C VAL A 187 0.54 -13.33 9.53
N VAL A 188 0.97 -14.39 10.20
CA VAL A 188 0.24 -15.01 11.30
C VAL A 188 1.08 -14.91 12.56
N ARG A 189 0.43 -14.54 13.66
CA ARG A 189 1.03 -14.53 15.00
C ARG A 189 0.41 -15.63 15.81
N VAL A 190 1.25 -16.53 16.33
CA VAL A 190 0.81 -17.71 17.11
C VAL A 190 1.51 -17.79 18.45
N TYR A 191 0.85 -18.36 19.45
CA TYR A 191 1.45 -18.60 20.75
C TYR A 191 2.29 -19.87 20.81
N ASP A 192 2.02 -20.84 19.91
CA ASP A 192 2.76 -22.09 19.78
C ASP A 192 3.31 -22.23 18.36
N ASN A 193 4.61 -22.47 18.25
CA ASN A 193 5.30 -22.61 16.98
C ASN A 193 5.03 -23.97 16.30
N SER A 194 4.63 -24.98 17.08
CA SER A 194 4.39 -26.34 16.58
C SER A 194 3.22 -26.43 15.61
N ILE A 195 2.28 -25.49 15.66
CA ILE A 195 1.07 -25.46 14.85
C ILE A 195 1.26 -24.80 13.48
N ILE A 196 2.39 -24.14 13.23
CA ILE A 196 2.63 -23.35 12.01
C ILE A 196 2.47 -24.19 10.73
N PRO A 197 3.02 -25.43 10.62
CA PRO A 197 2.89 -26.23 9.41
C PRO A 197 1.43 -26.55 9.05
N ASP A 198 0.54 -26.61 10.05
CA ASP A 198 -0.86 -26.98 9.87
C ASP A 198 -1.73 -25.82 9.36
N PHE A 199 -1.19 -24.60 9.28
CA PHE A 199 -1.96 -23.40 8.91
C PHE A 199 -2.04 -23.13 7.41
N GLU A 200 -1.11 -23.60 6.60
CA GLU A 200 -1.08 -23.30 5.16
C GLU A 200 -2.39 -23.72 4.48
N GLY A 201 -2.77 -24.98 4.65
CA GLY A 201 -4.01 -25.51 4.07
C GLY A 201 -5.27 -24.75 4.48
N PRO A 202 -5.52 -24.56 5.77
CA PRO A 202 -6.64 -23.76 6.28
C PRO A 202 -6.72 -22.35 5.74
N VAL A 203 -5.60 -21.60 5.68
CA VAL A 203 -5.58 -20.25 5.16
C VAL A 203 -5.88 -20.21 3.65
N VAL A 204 -5.27 -21.09 2.87
CA VAL A 204 -5.56 -21.20 1.43
C VAL A 204 -7.02 -21.58 1.18
N ASN A 205 -7.55 -22.55 1.94
CA ASN A 205 -8.93 -22.99 1.85
C ASN A 205 -9.93 -21.90 2.26
N TYR A 206 -9.58 -21.08 3.26
CA TYR A 206 -10.38 -19.91 3.61
C TYR A 206 -10.59 -18.99 2.41
N PHE A 207 -9.53 -18.64 1.67
CA PHE A 207 -9.66 -17.81 0.47
C PHE A 207 -10.45 -18.50 -0.64
N ARG A 208 -10.25 -19.82 -0.86
CA ARG A 208 -11.02 -20.58 -1.84
C ARG A 208 -12.50 -20.63 -1.54
N ASN A 209 -12.87 -20.70 -0.26
CA ASN A 209 -14.25 -20.81 0.19
C ASN A 209 -15.00 -19.48 0.28
N ILE A 210 -14.34 -18.33 0.05
CA ILE A 210 -15.05 -17.06 -0.06
C ILE A 210 -15.99 -17.13 -1.28
N ASN A 211 -17.29 -17.02 -1.07
CA ASN A 211 -18.34 -17.23 -2.09
C ASN A 211 -18.06 -16.51 -3.42
N TYR A 212 -17.55 -15.31 -3.36
CA TYR A 212 -17.21 -14.56 -4.57
C TYR A 212 -16.00 -15.19 -5.29
N ILE A 213 -14.97 -15.59 -4.56
CA ILE A 213 -13.76 -16.20 -5.12
C ILE A 213 -14.10 -17.56 -5.70
N SER A 214 -14.78 -18.42 -4.96
CA SER A 214 -15.16 -19.76 -5.42
C SER A 214 -16.00 -19.71 -6.69
N ARG A 215 -16.99 -18.80 -6.75
CA ARG A 215 -17.81 -18.63 -7.94
C ARG A 215 -17.01 -18.13 -9.14
N ARG A 216 -16.05 -17.23 -8.93
CA ARG A 216 -15.20 -16.70 -9.99
C ARG A 216 -14.22 -17.74 -10.51
N LEU A 217 -13.64 -18.56 -9.60
CA LEU A 217 -12.80 -19.70 -9.92
C LEU A 217 -13.54 -20.67 -10.86
N GLU A 218 -14.77 -21.03 -10.49
CA GLU A 218 -15.60 -21.96 -11.26
C GLU A 218 -15.92 -21.39 -12.65
N ILE A 219 -16.35 -20.13 -12.73
CA ILE A 219 -16.64 -19.46 -14.02
C ILE A 219 -15.41 -19.42 -14.91
N ASN A 220 -14.24 -19.05 -14.36
CA ASN A 220 -13.00 -18.98 -15.14
C ASN A 220 -12.58 -20.37 -15.66
N LYS A 221 -12.68 -21.39 -14.81
CA LYS A 221 -12.39 -22.76 -15.18
C LYS A 221 -13.31 -23.22 -16.32
N GLN A 222 -14.62 -23.03 -16.19
CA GLN A 222 -15.60 -23.38 -17.21
C GLN A 222 -15.36 -22.64 -18.53
N ASN A 223 -15.01 -21.35 -18.48
CA ASN A 223 -14.69 -20.55 -19.66
C ASN A 223 -13.44 -21.09 -20.38
N ARG A 224 -12.38 -21.45 -19.64
CA ARG A 224 -11.17 -22.04 -20.22
C ARG A 224 -11.44 -23.41 -20.83
N GLU A 225 -12.22 -24.27 -20.14
CA GLU A 225 -12.62 -25.58 -20.67
C GLU A 225 -13.48 -25.46 -21.93
N ASN A 226 -14.43 -24.52 -21.95
CA ASN A 226 -15.26 -24.26 -23.11
C ASN A 226 -14.43 -23.73 -24.29
N LYS A 227 -13.47 -22.82 -24.02
CA LYS A 227 -12.54 -22.32 -25.04
C LYS A 227 -11.68 -23.45 -25.59
N LEU A 228 -11.15 -24.31 -24.72
CA LEU A 228 -10.36 -25.48 -25.15
C LEU A 228 -11.18 -26.40 -26.06
N ARG A 229 -12.41 -26.72 -25.66
CA ARG A 229 -13.30 -27.57 -26.46
C ARG A 229 -13.61 -26.97 -27.83
N LYS A 230 -13.82 -25.64 -27.88
CA LYS A 230 -14.03 -24.94 -29.14
C LYS A 230 -12.80 -25.01 -30.04
N LEU A 231 -11.61 -24.77 -29.51
CA LEU A 231 -10.35 -24.86 -30.28
C LEU A 231 -10.14 -26.28 -30.83
N GLN A 232 -10.43 -27.32 -30.06
CA GLN A 232 -10.36 -28.72 -30.51
C GLN A 232 -11.30 -29.00 -31.68
N LEU A 233 -12.55 -28.54 -31.60
CA LEU A 233 -13.50 -28.67 -32.73
C LEU A 233 -13.06 -27.88 -33.97
N GLU A 234 -12.42 -26.72 -33.80
CA GLU A 234 -11.88 -25.95 -34.92
C GLU A 234 -10.66 -26.67 -35.53
N ALA A 235 -9.79 -27.27 -34.71
CA ALA A 235 -8.65 -28.06 -35.18
C ALA A 235 -9.13 -29.30 -36.00
N GLU A 236 -10.14 -30.05 -35.53
CA GLU A 236 -10.73 -31.16 -36.28
C GLU A 236 -11.28 -30.74 -37.65
N LYS A 237 -11.96 -29.56 -37.73
CA LYS A 237 -12.42 -29.02 -39.01
C LYS A 237 -11.26 -28.62 -39.89
N MET A 238 -10.17 -28.08 -39.29
CA MET A 238 -8.98 -27.70 -40.05
C MET A 238 -8.28 -28.93 -40.66
N ASP A 239 -8.19 -30.05 -39.89
CA ASP A 239 -7.65 -31.30 -40.41
C ASP A 239 -8.47 -31.86 -41.55
N SER A 240 -9.81 -31.75 -41.47
CA SER A 240 -10.69 -32.13 -42.58
C SER A 240 -10.44 -31.26 -43.81
N LEU A 241 -10.29 -29.95 -43.63
CA LEU A 241 -9.97 -29.03 -44.75
C LEU A 241 -8.61 -29.31 -45.38
N LYS A 242 -7.58 -29.60 -44.55
CA LYS A 242 -6.25 -30.02 -45.03
C LYS A 242 -6.37 -31.29 -45.90
N SER A 243 -7.12 -32.29 -45.47
CA SER A 243 -7.31 -33.54 -46.19
C SER A 243 -7.93 -33.30 -47.57
N VAL A 244 -8.90 -32.40 -47.70
CA VAL A 244 -9.50 -32.00 -48.97
C VAL A 244 -8.50 -31.27 -49.87
N ILE A 245 -7.75 -30.33 -49.33
CA ILE A 245 -6.71 -29.59 -50.07
C ILE A 245 -5.64 -30.52 -50.59
N TYR A 246 -5.10 -31.42 -49.78
CA TYR A 246 -4.09 -32.40 -50.20
C TYR A 246 -4.63 -33.35 -51.27
N ARG A 247 -5.89 -33.81 -51.20
CA ARG A 247 -6.53 -34.63 -52.21
C ARG A 247 -6.66 -33.90 -53.55
N ASN A 248 -7.08 -32.62 -53.48
CA ASN A 248 -7.21 -31.79 -54.70
C ASN A 248 -5.83 -31.52 -55.34
N LEU A 249 -4.81 -31.22 -54.54
CA LEU A 249 -3.43 -31.06 -55.07
C LEU A 249 -2.89 -32.33 -55.69
N ALA A 250 -3.17 -33.52 -55.11
CA ALA A 250 -2.78 -34.82 -55.67
C ALA A 250 -3.49 -35.08 -57.02
N THR A 251 -4.78 -34.76 -57.14
CA THR A 251 -5.53 -34.89 -58.39
C THR A 251 -5.05 -33.89 -59.49
N LEU A 252 -4.71 -32.67 -59.14
CA LEU A 252 -4.10 -31.71 -60.05
C LEU A 252 -2.72 -32.16 -60.52
N SER A 253 -1.86 -32.66 -59.65
CA SER A 253 -0.54 -33.21 -59.96
C SER A 253 -0.63 -34.40 -60.95
N ASN A 254 -1.59 -35.30 -60.80
CA ASN A 254 -1.83 -36.41 -61.71
C ASN A 254 -2.33 -35.97 -63.08
N ARG A 255 -3.22 -34.96 -63.17
CA ARG A 255 -3.68 -34.41 -64.47
C ARG A 255 -2.60 -33.66 -65.23
N THR A 256 -1.67 -33.02 -64.55
CA THR A 256 -0.52 -32.34 -65.20
C THR A 256 0.47 -33.34 -65.81
N ARG A 257 0.54 -34.58 -65.31
CA ARG A 257 1.32 -35.66 -65.89
C ARG A 257 0.77 -36.22 -67.19
N GLU A 258 -0.53 -36.10 -67.47
CA GLU A 258 -1.20 -36.59 -68.67
C GLU A 258 -1.21 -35.60 -69.83
N GLY A 259 -0.43 -34.50 -69.78
CA GLY A 259 -0.15 -33.66 -70.94
C GLY A 259 -1.22 -32.64 -71.35
N SER A 260 -2.23 -32.36 -70.53
CA SER A 260 -3.23 -31.31 -70.79
C SER A 260 -2.78 -29.98 -70.15
N VAL A 261 -2.15 -29.13 -70.92
CA VAL A 261 -1.55 -27.83 -70.51
C VAL A 261 -2.57 -26.67 -70.42
N ASN A 262 -3.81 -26.92 -70.13
CA ASN A 262 -4.79 -25.82 -69.94
C ASN A 262 -5.43 -26.00 -68.54
N VAL A 263 -4.65 -25.89 -67.45
CA VAL A 263 -5.19 -25.57 -66.15
C VAL A 263 -5.32 -24.06 -66.09
N ILE A 264 -6.51 -23.55 -66.47
CA ILE A 264 -6.94 -22.21 -66.06
C ILE A 264 -7.00 -22.31 -64.54
N LEU A 265 -5.94 -21.82 -63.88
CA LEU A 265 -5.99 -21.46 -62.48
C LEU A 265 -7.03 -20.33 -62.43
N ALA A 266 -8.28 -20.66 -62.12
CA ALA A 266 -9.25 -19.68 -61.64
C ALA A 266 -8.64 -19.09 -60.38
N GLU A 267 -8.04 -17.92 -60.51
CA GLU A 267 -7.28 -17.19 -59.49
C GLU A 267 -8.13 -16.82 -58.27
N ASP A 268 -9.45 -17.01 -58.31
CA ASP A 268 -10.35 -16.48 -57.29
C ASP A 268 -10.83 -17.46 -56.21
N ASN A 269 -10.45 -18.74 -56.22
CA ASN A 269 -11.01 -19.71 -55.22
C ASN A 269 -10.07 -20.81 -54.73
N ILE A 270 -8.78 -20.70 -54.89
CA ILE A 270 -7.84 -21.64 -54.27
C ILE A 270 -7.41 -21.06 -52.94
N THR A 271 -8.02 -21.53 -51.85
CA THR A 271 -7.54 -21.28 -50.50
C THR A 271 -6.04 -21.65 -50.45
N ASN A 272 -5.19 -20.65 -50.24
CA ASN A 272 -3.74 -20.85 -50.27
C ASN A 272 -3.38 -21.90 -49.19
N PRO A 273 -2.79 -23.06 -49.54
CA PRO A 273 -2.47 -24.12 -48.58
C PRO A 273 -1.60 -23.61 -47.40
N LEU A 274 -0.74 -22.63 -47.67
CA LEU A 274 0.09 -22.03 -46.62
C LEU A 274 -0.70 -21.25 -45.58
N SER A 275 -1.82 -20.62 -45.98
CA SER A 275 -2.69 -19.92 -45.03
C SER A 275 -3.41 -20.90 -44.10
N VAL A 276 -3.79 -22.08 -44.61
CA VAL A 276 -4.42 -23.13 -43.79
C VAL A 276 -3.42 -23.73 -42.78
N ILE A 277 -2.22 -24.01 -43.25
CA ILE A 277 -1.14 -24.51 -42.33
C ILE A 277 -0.82 -23.48 -41.26
N ARG A 278 -0.72 -22.19 -41.62
CA ARG A 278 -0.45 -21.13 -40.63
C ARG A 278 -1.56 -21.00 -39.59
N GLU A 279 -2.81 -21.09 -40.02
CA GLU A 279 -3.97 -21.04 -39.11
C GLU A 279 -4.04 -22.25 -38.20
N ASP A 280 -3.71 -23.44 -38.69
CA ASP A 280 -3.59 -24.65 -37.92
C ASP A 280 -2.52 -24.53 -36.80
N MET A 281 -1.33 -24.00 -37.12
CA MET A 281 -0.28 -23.73 -36.14
C MET A 281 -0.76 -22.73 -35.10
N ARG A 282 -1.48 -21.69 -35.50
CA ARG A 282 -2.06 -20.69 -34.57
C ARG A 282 -3.07 -21.32 -33.59
N LEU A 283 -3.95 -22.18 -34.11
CA LEU A 283 -4.91 -22.92 -33.26
C LEU A 283 -4.22 -23.84 -32.27
N TYR A 284 -3.17 -24.53 -32.72
CA TYR A 284 -2.36 -25.39 -31.84
C TYR A 284 -1.67 -24.59 -30.74
N ASP A 285 -1.07 -23.44 -31.07
CA ASP A 285 -0.41 -22.59 -30.09
C ASP A 285 -1.41 -22.04 -29.06
N GLU A 286 -2.63 -21.62 -29.51
CA GLU A 286 -3.70 -21.20 -28.61
C GLU A 286 -4.19 -22.35 -27.71
N GLU A 287 -4.34 -23.56 -28.25
CA GLU A 287 -4.72 -24.72 -27.47
C GLU A 287 -3.67 -25.03 -26.39
N LEU A 288 -2.38 -25.02 -26.77
CA LEU A 288 -1.29 -25.24 -25.85
C LEU A 288 -1.25 -24.19 -24.73
N ALA A 289 -1.47 -22.93 -25.07
CA ALA A 289 -1.56 -21.84 -24.09
C ALA A 289 -2.68 -22.06 -23.08
N ILE A 290 -3.89 -22.45 -23.53
CA ILE A 290 -5.02 -22.74 -22.64
C ILE A 290 -4.75 -23.96 -21.75
N ARG A 291 -4.15 -25.03 -22.31
CA ARG A 291 -3.75 -26.22 -21.54
C ARG A 291 -2.73 -25.86 -20.43
N ARG A 292 -1.75 -25.00 -20.73
CA ARG A 292 -0.80 -24.49 -19.74
C ARG A 292 -1.50 -23.72 -18.63
N LEU A 293 -2.42 -22.80 -18.97
CA LEU A 293 -3.20 -22.03 -18.00
C LEU A 293 -4.07 -22.92 -17.10
N LEU A 294 -4.57 -24.04 -17.62
CA LEU A 294 -5.36 -25.00 -16.84
C LEU A 294 -4.49 -25.86 -15.91
N ALA A 295 -3.23 -26.15 -16.31
CA ALA A 295 -2.37 -27.11 -15.62
C ALA A 295 -1.38 -26.43 -14.67
N LEU A 296 -0.84 -25.25 -15.01
CA LEU A 296 0.35 -24.66 -14.37
C LEU A 296 0.10 -23.35 -13.64
N GLU A 297 -1.06 -22.73 -13.82
CA GLU A 297 -1.38 -21.45 -13.15
C GLU A 297 -2.59 -21.64 -12.23
N PRO A 298 -2.38 -22.15 -11.01
CA PRO A 298 -3.42 -22.13 -9.99
C PRO A 298 -3.76 -20.65 -9.72
N GLU A 299 -5.05 -20.33 -9.73
CA GLU A 299 -5.53 -18.96 -9.50
C GLU A 299 -5.25 -18.46 -8.08
N ILE A 300 -4.93 -19.37 -7.16
CA ILE A 300 -4.39 -19.13 -5.82
C ILE A 300 -3.13 -19.99 -5.68
N GLU A 301 -1.98 -19.36 -5.62
CA GLU A 301 -0.67 -19.98 -5.58
C GLU A 301 0.07 -19.59 -4.30
N VAL A 302 0.56 -20.57 -3.57
CA VAL A 302 1.49 -20.35 -2.45
C VAL A 302 2.88 -20.22 -3.05
N VAL A 303 3.43 -19.01 -3.03
CA VAL A 303 4.77 -18.71 -3.57
C VAL A 303 5.84 -19.08 -2.55
N ASP A 304 5.56 -18.80 -1.26
CA ASP A 304 6.41 -19.16 -0.14
C ASP A 304 5.55 -19.62 1.03
N THR A 305 5.96 -20.70 1.71
CA THR A 305 5.22 -21.34 2.77
C THR A 305 5.52 -20.72 4.13
N PHE A 306 4.68 -20.99 5.13
CA PHE A 306 4.98 -20.58 6.50
C PHE A 306 6.27 -21.24 7.00
N ALA A 307 7.23 -20.41 7.40
CA ALA A 307 8.47 -20.86 8.02
C ALA A 307 8.33 -20.91 9.54
N THR A 308 8.85 -21.96 10.17
CA THR A 308 8.92 -22.06 11.62
C THR A 308 10.13 -21.30 12.13
N PHE A 309 9.91 -20.20 12.87
CA PHE A 309 11.00 -19.42 13.46
C PHE A 309 11.15 -19.78 14.96
N LEU A 310 12.38 -19.99 15.39
CA LEU A 310 12.71 -20.23 16.81
C LEU A 310 12.74 -18.93 17.63
N THR A 311 12.79 -17.77 16.97
CA THR A 311 12.86 -16.47 17.62
C THR A 311 11.46 -15.92 17.93
N LEU A 312 11.25 -15.59 19.19
CA LEU A 312 10.02 -14.94 19.65
C LEU A 312 9.94 -13.50 19.10
N ASP A 313 8.79 -13.13 18.52
CA ASP A 313 8.47 -11.75 18.12
C ASP A 313 7.75 -10.98 19.24
N SER A 314 7.94 -11.39 20.48
CA SER A 314 7.44 -10.66 21.64
C SER A 314 7.98 -9.23 21.61
N PRO A 315 7.19 -8.21 21.97
CA PRO A 315 7.69 -6.84 21.93
C PRO A 315 9.00 -6.78 22.72
N ARG A 316 10.07 -6.34 22.05
CA ARG A 316 11.39 -6.25 22.69
C ARG A 316 11.26 -5.40 23.94
N VAL A 317 11.74 -5.89 25.09
CA VAL A 317 11.69 -5.18 26.37
C VAL A 317 12.16 -3.74 26.22
N THR A 318 13.22 -3.52 25.42
CA THR A 318 13.75 -2.21 25.10
C THR A 318 12.73 -1.26 24.47
N LYS A 319 11.90 -1.71 23.52
CA LYS A 319 10.89 -0.87 22.86
C LYS A 319 9.75 -0.51 23.81
N SER A 320 9.32 -1.46 24.64
CA SER A 320 8.29 -1.24 25.64
C SER A 320 8.76 -0.28 26.75
N THR A 321 10.01 -0.41 27.21
CA THR A 321 10.58 0.47 28.24
C THR A 321 10.80 1.89 27.71
N VAL A 322 11.29 2.06 26.50
CA VAL A 322 11.44 3.39 25.89
C VAL A 322 10.09 4.11 25.78
N ASN A 323 9.05 3.42 25.31
CA ASN A 323 7.71 4.00 25.24
C ASN A 323 7.16 4.36 26.62
N ALA A 324 7.37 3.51 27.62
CA ALA A 324 6.94 3.79 28.99
C ALA A 324 7.67 5.00 29.61
N ILE A 325 8.95 5.17 29.33
CA ILE A 325 9.74 6.34 29.76
C ILE A 325 9.19 7.61 29.08
N LEU A 326 8.91 7.58 27.78
CA LEU A 326 8.34 8.72 27.07
C LEU A 326 6.97 9.13 27.63
N ILE A 327 6.11 8.16 27.91
CA ILE A 327 4.79 8.38 28.52
C ILE A 327 4.95 8.95 29.93
N ALA A 328 5.88 8.42 30.73
CA ALA A 328 6.15 8.90 32.08
C ALA A 328 6.64 10.36 32.10
N ILE A 329 7.53 10.72 31.19
CA ILE A 329 7.99 12.10 31.00
C ILE A 329 6.83 13.01 30.60
N GLY A 330 6.01 12.59 29.62
CA GLY A 330 4.82 13.33 29.18
C GLY A 330 3.83 13.58 30.31
N LEU A 331 3.54 12.55 31.12
CA LEU A 331 2.71 12.66 32.33
C LEU A 331 3.31 13.63 33.36
N GLY A 332 4.62 13.61 33.54
CA GLY A 332 5.30 14.53 34.44
C GLY A 332 5.07 16.00 34.06
N TYR A 333 5.25 16.34 32.78
CA TYR A 333 4.97 17.67 32.29
C TYR A 333 3.48 18.04 32.36
N PHE A 334 2.59 17.10 32.10
CA PHE A 334 1.15 17.30 32.19
C PHE A 334 0.70 17.63 33.63
N ILE A 335 1.20 16.91 34.62
CA ILE A 335 0.94 17.17 36.03
C ILE A 335 1.42 18.57 36.42
N LEU A 336 2.64 18.95 35.99
CA LEU A 336 3.20 20.27 36.29
C LEU A 336 2.42 21.39 35.60
N LEU A 337 1.91 21.16 34.39
CA LEU A 337 1.07 22.10 33.66
C LEU A 337 -0.24 22.33 34.42
N ILE A 338 -0.95 21.29 34.85
CA ILE A 338 -2.19 21.40 35.63
C ILE A 338 -1.92 22.16 36.93
N ARG A 339 -0.83 21.83 37.63
CA ARG A 339 -0.44 22.51 38.86
C ARG A 339 -0.16 24.01 38.62
N GLY A 340 0.50 24.34 37.50
CA GLY A 340 0.77 25.72 37.11
C GLY A 340 -0.49 26.49 36.79
N ILE A 341 -1.43 25.89 36.04
CA ILE A 341 -2.74 26.50 35.74
C ILE A 341 -3.55 26.74 37.04
N ASN A 342 -3.59 25.75 37.92
CA ASN A 342 -4.34 25.86 39.19
C ASN A 342 -3.73 26.93 40.10
N ALA A 343 -2.42 27.05 40.17
CA ALA A 343 -1.72 28.10 40.90
C ALA A 343 -2.00 29.50 40.29
N TYR A 344 -2.08 29.60 38.97
CA TYR A 344 -2.46 30.83 38.26
C TYR A 344 -3.90 31.24 38.57
N LEU A 345 -4.86 30.32 38.43
CA LEU A 345 -6.27 30.58 38.72
C LEU A 345 -6.48 30.97 40.20
N SER A 346 -5.77 30.38 41.11
CA SER A 346 -5.87 30.72 42.56
C SER A 346 -5.33 32.14 42.86
N ARG A 347 -4.35 32.62 42.09
CA ARG A 347 -3.84 34.01 42.21
C ARG A 347 -4.85 35.02 41.65
N VAL A 348 -5.39 34.74 40.46
CA VAL A 348 -6.42 35.59 39.83
C VAL A 348 -7.73 35.65 40.67
N GLY A 349 -8.09 34.52 41.29
CA GLY A 349 -9.24 34.47 42.21
C GLY A 349 -9.06 35.31 43.51
N LYS A 350 -7.81 35.40 44.00
CA LYS A 350 -7.49 36.23 45.21
C LYS A 350 -7.36 37.73 44.88
N GLU A 351 -7.07 38.11 43.64
CA GLU A 351 -7.03 39.52 43.23
C GLU A 351 -8.40 40.10 42.93
N ARG A 352 -9.42 39.24 42.81
CA ARG A 352 -10.83 39.65 42.54
C ARG A 352 -11.75 39.55 43.76
N ALA A 353 -11.29 38.98 44.86
CA ALA A 353 -11.97 38.95 46.16
C ALA A 353 -11.40 40.01 47.13
#